data_b376c89fb9a9ec64de97a28dcc1f0b22
#
_entry.id   b376c89fb9a9ec64de97a28dcc1f0b22
#
_cell.length_a   1.000
_cell.length_b   1.000
_cell.length_c   1.000
_cell.angle_alpha   90.00
_cell.angle_beta   90.00
_cell.angle_gamma   90.00
#
_symmetry.space_group_name_H-M   'P 1'
#
loop_
_entity.id
_entity.type
_entity.pdbx_description
1 polymer ?
#
loop_
_entity_poly.entity_id
_entity_poly.type
_entity_poly.pdbx_seq_one_letter_code
_entity_poly.pdbx_strand_id
1 'polypeptide(L)'
;MAMTLDQARQAIITRAMAFTGIEQTRIKYPNKDFTVPTDGLWCEINVLWGGSIIAGIGDTPCTRRTGIISINCMARLNTHEVAITKLADAWLAHFEYYTTGQLEILQGQVQNLGNNGDFIQYNISINYRVN
;
A
#
# COMPACT_ATOMS: atom_id res chain seq x y z
N MET A 1 -16.22 11.37 -15.68
CA MET A 1 -15.31 10.41 -16.37
C MET A 1 -14.64 9.52 -15.36
N ALA A 2 -14.63 8.23 -15.61
CA ALA A 2 -13.99 7.30 -14.69
C ALA A 2 -12.47 7.40 -14.75
N MET A 3 -11.84 7.22 -13.61
CA MET A 3 -10.39 7.18 -13.51
C MET A 3 -9.87 5.85 -14.09
N THR A 4 -8.78 5.89 -14.85
CA THR A 4 -8.15 4.69 -15.38
C THR A 4 -7.35 3.99 -14.28
N LEU A 5 -7.03 2.72 -14.49
CA LEU A 5 -6.17 1.98 -13.56
C LEU A 5 -4.79 2.63 -13.45
N ASP A 6 -4.25 3.14 -14.56
CA ASP A 6 -2.97 3.82 -14.53
C ASP A 6 -3.02 5.11 -13.71
N GLN A 7 -4.10 5.88 -13.84
CA GLN A 7 -4.28 7.08 -13.02
C GLN A 7 -4.39 6.74 -11.54
N ALA A 8 -5.10 5.65 -11.21
CA ALA A 8 -5.22 5.19 -9.83
C ALA A 8 -3.84 4.76 -9.28
N ARG A 9 -3.09 4.01 -10.06
CA ARG A 9 -1.73 3.59 -9.68
C ARG A 9 -0.84 4.81 -9.42
N GLN A 10 -0.87 5.78 -10.33
CA GLN A 10 -0.09 7.01 -10.16
C GLN A 10 -0.47 7.75 -8.87
N ALA A 11 -1.77 7.85 -8.59
CA ALA A 11 -2.25 8.52 -7.37
C ALA A 11 -1.77 7.80 -6.11
N ILE A 12 -1.84 6.48 -6.11
CA ILE A 12 -1.39 5.67 -4.97
C ILE A 12 0.11 5.82 -4.75
N ILE A 13 0.90 5.70 -5.81
CA ILE A 13 2.36 5.82 -5.72
C ILE A 13 2.76 7.24 -5.32
N THR A 14 2.09 8.26 -5.85
CA THR A 14 2.33 9.65 -5.46
C THR A 14 2.07 9.85 -3.97
N ARG A 15 0.98 9.26 -3.46
CA ARG A 15 0.67 9.33 -2.03
C ARG A 15 1.74 8.63 -1.20
N ALA A 16 2.24 7.47 -1.66
CA ALA A 16 3.32 6.75 -0.99
C ALA A 16 4.61 7.57 -0.97
N MET A 17 4.91 8.29 -2.05
CA MET A 17 6.10 9.15 -2.12
C MET A 17 6.02 10.35 -1.17
N ALA A 18 4.83 10.71 -0.72
CA ALA A 18 4.63 11.75 0.28
C ALA A 18 4.74 11.26 1.72
N PHE A 19 4.89 9.95 1.91
CA PHE A 19 5.00 9.35 3.24
C PHE A 19 6.31 9.76 3.91
N THR A 20 6.24 10.17 5.17
CA THR A 20 7.39 10.64 5.94
C THR A 20 7.75 9.77 7.15
N GLY A 21 7.02 8.67 7.34
CA GLY A 21 7.27 7.77 8.48
C GLY A 21 8.54 6.94 8.36
N ILE A 22 9.13 6.88 7.16
CA ILE A 22 10.40 6.22 6.89
C ILE A 22 11.06 6.96 5.72
N GLU A 23 12.39 6.88 5.61
CA GLU A 23 13.09 7.49 4.49
C GLU A 23 12.66 6.86 3.17
N GLN A 24 12.45 7.68 2.14
CA GLN A 24 12.01 7.20 0.82
C GLN A 24 13.00 6.22 0.21
N THR A 25 14.28 6.33 0.52
CA THR A 25 15.32 5.40 0.03
C THR A 25 15.16 3.99 0.61
N ARG A 26 14.35 3.83 1.66
CA ARG A 26 14.09 2.53 2.29
C ARG A 26 12.79 1.90 1.84
N ILE A 27 12.16 2.46 0.81
CA ILE A 27 10.90 1.94 0.25
C ILE A 27 11.17 1.39 -1.14
N LYS A 28 10.86 0.10 -1.31
CA LYS A 28 10.93 -0.55 -2.61
C LYS A 28 9.63 -0.34 -3.36
N TYR A 29 9.70 0.33 -4.50
CA TYR A 29 8.55 0.56 -5.37
C TYR A 29 8.42 -0.53 -6.41
N PRO A 30 7.21 -0.76 -6.97
CA PRO A 30 7.00 -1.81 -7.96
C PRO A 30 7.89 -1.61 -9.20
N ASN A 31 8.46 -2.71 -9.67
CA ASN A 31 9.23 -2.75 -10.91
C ASN A 31 10.36 -1.71 -10.97
N LYS A 32 11.02 -1.49 -9.85
CA LYS A 32 12.14 -0.56 -9.74
C LYS A 32 13.27 -1.21 -8.94
N ASP A 33 14.50 -0.96 -9.36
CA ASP A 33 15.67 -1.48 -8.66
C ASP A 33 15.73 -0.96 -7.22
N PHE A 34 16.10 -1.85 -6.31
CA PHE A 34 16.19 -1.53 -4.90
C PHE A 34 17.31 -2.35 -4.24
N THR A 35 18.09 -1.68 -3.43
CA THR A 35 19.12 -2.33 -2.60
C THR A 35 18.62 -2.40 -1.17
N VAL A 36 18.51 -3.60 -0.63
CA VAL A 36 18.06 -3.81 0.75
C VAL A 36 19.06 -3.13 1.71
N PRO A 37 18.58 -2.25 2.63
CA PRO A 37 19.46 -1.63 3.60
C PRO A 37 20.17 -2.66 4.48
N THR A 38 21.37 -2.35 4.90
CA THR A 38 22.14 -3.24 5.78
C THR A 38 21.67 -3.21 7.22
N ASP A 39 20.89 -2.20 7.59
CA ASP A 39 20.35 -2.01 8.94
C ASP A 39 18.96 -1.40 8.89
N GLY A 40 18.25 -1.49 10.01
CA GLY A 40 16.98 -0.81 10.21
C GLY A 40 15.82 -1.40 9.42
N LEU A 41 14.74 -0.62 9.36
CA LEU A 41 13.51 -1.01 8.68
C LEU A 41 13.56 -0.68 7.21
N TRP A 42 12.85 -1.47 6.42
CA TRP A 42 12.57 -1.14 5.02
C TRP A 42 11.20 -1.69 4.63
N CYS A 43 10.66 -1.17 3.55
CA CYS A 43 9.32 -1.51 3.12
C CYS A 43 9.28 -1.84 1.63
N GLU A 44 8.28 -2.61 1.24
CA GLU A 44 7.98 -2.87 -0.16
C GLU A 44 6.50 -2.57 -0.39
N ILE A 45 6.19 -1.74 -1.37
CA ILE A 45 4.81 -1.41 -1.72
C ILE A 45 4.45 -2.00 -3.07
N ASN A 46 3.24 -2.58 -3.15
CA ASN A 46 2.67 -3.09 -4.39
C ASN A 46 1.22 -2.68 -4.50
N VAL A 47 0.78 -2.40 -5.72
CA VAL A 47 -0.62 -2.12 -6.01
C VAL A 47 -1.20 -3.35 -6.69
N LEU A 48 -2.14 -4.02 -6.04
CA LEU A 48 -2.76 -5.24 -6.54
C LEU A 48 -4.15 -4.93 -7.09
N TRP A 49 -4.43 -5.48 -8.26
CA TRP A 49 -5.72 -5.29 -8.92
C TRP A 49 -6.68 -6.38 -8.46
N GLY A 50 -7.92 -5.99 -8.19
CA GLY A 50 -8.99 -6.92 -7.84
C GLY A 50 -10.00 -7.04 -8.97
N GLY A 51 -11.21 -7.44 -8.61
CA GLY A 51 -12.29 -7.58 -9.57
C GLY A 51 -12.94 -6.26 -9.95
N SER A 52 -13.89 -6.35 -10.86
CA SER A 52 -14.69 -5.21 -11.28
C SER A 52 -16.17 -5.55 -11.08
N ILE A 53 -16.95 -4.55 -10.72
CA ILE A 53 -18.40 -4.67 -10.59
C ILE A 53 -19.09 -3.52 -11.28
N ILE A 54 -20.31 -3.76 -11.74
CA ILE A 54 -21.15 -2.71 -12.30
C ILE A 54 -21.70 -1.89 -11.13
N ALA A 55 -21.38 -0.59 -11.11
CA ALA A 55 -21.79 0.30 -10.02
C ALA A 55 -23.01 1.13 -10.35
N GLY A 56 -23.51 1.08 -11.58
CA GLY A 56 -24.69 1.82 -12.01
C GLY A 56 -25.36 1.16 -13.19
N ILE A 57 -26.63 1.51 -13.43
CA ILE A 57 -27.45 0.96 -14.51
C ILE A 57 -27.72 2.08 -15.50
N GLY A 58 -27.57 1.79 -16.79
CA GLY A 58 -27.83 2.72 -17.87
C GLY A 58 -27.32 2.17 -19.19
N ASP A 59 -27.40 2.99 -20.24
CA ASP A 59 -26.91 2.60 -21.56
C ASP A 59 -25.41 2.36 -21.54
N THR A 60 -24.67 3.13 -20.73
CA THR A 60 -23.25 2.93 -20.47
C THR A 60 -23.07 2.72 -18.98
N PRO A 61 -23.03 1.46 -18.52
CA PRO A 61 -22.88 1.19 -17.08
C PRO A 61 -21.57 1.74 -16.52
N CYS A 62 -21.63 2.26 -15.29
CA CYS A 62 -20.43 2.64 -14.55
C CYS A 62 -19.78 1.38 -13.98
N THR A 63 -18.47 1.26 -14.14
CA THR A 63 -17.72 0.14 -13.61
C THR A 63 -16.93 0.59 -12.39
N ARG A 64 -17.04 -0.16 -11.31
CA ARG A 64 -16.23 0.04 -10.11
C ARG A 64 -15.18 -1.04 -10.05
N ARG A 65 -13.93 -0.64 -9.92
CA ARG A 65 -12.82 -1.57 -9.79
C ARG A 65 -12.26 -1.50 -8.37
N THR A 66 -11.96 -2.66 -7.82
CA THR A 66 -11.41 -2.76 -6.46
C THR A 66 -10.02 -3.33 -6.52
N GLY A 67 -9.28 -3.15 -5.44
CA GLY A 67 -7.94 -3.71 -5.31
C GLY A 67 -7.40 -3.52 -3.91
N ILE A 68 -6.14 -3.86 -3.76
CA ILE A 68 -5.45 -3.82 -2.48
C ILE A 68 -4.09 -3.16 -2.66
N ILE A 69 -3.78 -2.21 -1.77
CA ILE A 69 -2.42 -1.69 -1.62
C ILE A 69 -1.75 -2.59 -0.60
N SER A 70 -0.71 -3.30 -1.01
CA SER A 70 0.03 -4.21 -0.14
C SER A 70 1.36 -3.60 0.21
N ILE A 71 1.61 -3.40 1.50
CA ILE A 71 2.86 -2.85 2.00
C ILE A 71 3.47 -3.87 2.96
N ASN A 72 4.66 -4.34 2.62
CA ASN A 72 5.41 -5.24 3.49
C ASN A 72 6.46 -4.43 4.23
N CYS A 73 6.39 -4.46 5.57
CA CYS A 73 7.38 -3.83 6.42
C CYS A 73 8.32 -4.91 6.95
N MET A 74 9.61 -4.69 6.80
CA MET A 74 10.65 -5.64 7.21
C MET A 74 11.50 -5.03 8.31
N ALA A 75 11.77 -5.82 9.35
CA ALA A 75 12.68 -5.45 10.43
C ALA A 75 13.69 -6.57 10.62
N ARG A 76 14.91 -6.23 11.03
CA ARG A 76 15.94 -7.22 11.31
C ARG A 76 15.53 -8.07 12.52
N LEU A 77 15.93 -9.34 12.51
CA LEU A 77 15.75 -10.23 13.66
C LEU A 77 16.44 -9.66 14.91
N ASN A 78 15.88 -9.97 16.07
CA ASN A 78 16.36 -9.51 17.37
C ASN A 78 16.29 -8.00 17.60
N THR A 79 15.58 -7.28 16.75
CA THR A 79 15.15 -5.92 17.03
C THR A 79 13.71 -5.98 17.51
N HIS A 80 13.35 -5.22 18.52
CA HIS A 80 12.01 -5.28 19.09
C HIS A 80 10.93 -4.89 18.07
N GLU A 81 9.69 -5.32 18.31
CA GLU A 81 8.58 -5.07 17.40
C GLU A 81 8.02 -3.64 17.45
N VAL A 82 8.44 -2.82 18.42
CA VAL A 82 7.88 -1.47 18.60
C VAL A 82 8.03 -0.62 17.34
N ALA A 83 9.23 -0.61 16.74
CA ALA A 83 9.48 0.23 15.57
C ALA A 83 8.65 -0.20 14.36
N ILE A 84 8.55 -1.50 14.11
CA ILE A 84 7.80 -2.01 12.96
C ILE A 84 6.29 -1.82 13.16
N THR A 85 5.80 -1.96 14.38
CA THR A 85 4.39 -1.74 14.70
C THR A 85 4.02 -0.27 14.51
N LYS A 86 4.87 0.64 14.97
CA LYS A 86 4.66 2.09 14.76
C LYS A 86 4.69 2.45 13.29
N LEU A 87 5.57 1.82 12.51
CA LEU A 87 5.64 2.05 11.08
C LEU A 87 4.36 1.58 10.40
N ALA A 88 3.83 0.43 10.80
CA ALA A 88 2.56 -0.08 10.27
C ALA A 88 1.41 0.88 10.58
N ASP A 89 1.33 1.38 11.81
CA ASP A 89 0.32 2.37 12.20
C ASP A 89 0.43 3.64 11.35
N ALA A 90 1.67 4.10 11.10
CA ALA A 90 1.89 5.28 10.29
C ALA A 90 1.42 5.10 8.85
N TRP A 91 1.67 3.92 8.26
CA TRP A 91 1.19 3.62 6.91
C TRP A 91 -0.35 3.62 6.85
N LEU A 92 -1.01 3.01 7.84
CA LEU A 92 -2.46 3.01 7.91
C LEU A 92 -3.00 4.44 7.99
N ALA A 93 -2.44 5.25 8.89
CA ALA A 93 -2.86 6.64 9.06
C ALA A 93 -2.65 7.46 7.79
N HIS A 94 -1.61 7.13 7.01
CA HIS A 94 -1.28 7.86 5.79
C HIS A 94 -2.26 7.54 4.65
N PHE A 95 -2.71 6.30 4.55
CA PHE A 95 -3.53 5.84 3.44
C PHE A 95 -5.03 5.71 3.74
N GLU A 96 -5.41 5.26 4.94
CA GLU A 96 -6.82 4.98 5.22
C GLU A 96 -7.70 6.21 5.00
N TYR A 97 -8.80 5.99 4.28
CA TYR A 97 -9.85 6.99 4.00
C TYR A 97 -9.39 8.20 3.19
N TYR A 98 -8.23 8.10 2.55
CA TYR A 98 -7.78 9.13 1.62
C TYR A 98 -8.53 8.99 0.29
N THR A 99 -9.03 10.09 -0.24
CA THR A 99 -9.77 10.13 -1.49
C THR A 99 -9.16 11.16 -2.42
N THR A 100 -8.99 10.80 -3.67
CA THR A 100 -8.57 11.75 -4.71
C THR A 100 -9.22 11.36 -6.04
N GLY A 101 -9.94 12.29 -6.63
CA GLY A 101 -10.69 12.03 -7.86
C GLY A 101 -11.67 10.88 -7.66
N GLN A 102 -11.59 9.87 -8.50
CA GLN A 102 -12.45 8.68 -8.44
C GLN A 102 -11.86 7.57 -7.59
N LEU A 103 -10.66 7.76 -7.04
CA LEU A 103 -10.01 6.80 -6.17
C LEU A 103 -10.44 7.04 -4.72
N GLU A 104 -10.95 5.99 -4.09
CA GLU A 104 -11.28 5.99 -2.67
C GLU A 104 -10.48 4.91 -1.99
N ILE A 105 -9.64 5.28 -1.02
CA ILE A 105 -8.89 4.33 -0.20
C ILE A 105 -9.70 4.08 1.06
N LEU A 106 -9.96 2.82 1.32
CA LEU A 106 -10.85 2.39 2.39
C LEU A 106 -10.03 1.98 3.62
N GLN A 107 -10.55 1.03 4.38
CA GLN A 107 -9.85 0.55 5.58
C GLN A 107 -8.73 -0.42 5.24
N GLY A 108 -7.76 -0.51 6.12
CA GLY A 108 -6.67 -1.46 6.02
C GLY A 108 -6.58 -2.37 7.23
N GLN A 109 -5.71 -3.36 7.13
CA GLN A 109 -5.42 -4.28 8.23
C GLN A 109 -3.95 -4.62 8.23
N VAL A 110 -3.43 -5.02 9.39
CA VAL A 110 -2.04 -5.41 9.57
C VAL A 110 -1.99 -6.87 9.97
N GLN A 111 -1.09 -7.62 9.32
CA GLN A 111 -0.84 -9.01 9.68
C GLN A 111 0.64 -9.20 9.98
N ASN A 112 0.92 -9.88 11.09
CA ASN A 112 2.26 -10.31 11.42
C ASN A 112 2.53 -11.63 10.70
N LEU A 113 3.39 -11.61 9.69
CA LEU A 113 3.72 -12.80 8.91
C LEU A 113 4.89 -13.59 9.48
N GLY A 114 5.49 -13.10 10.57
CA GLY A 114 6.59 -13.79 11.23
C GLY A 114 7.92 -13.65 10.49
N ASN A 115 8.77 -14.65 10.62
CA ASN A 115 10.11 -14.60 10.05
C ASN A 115 10.09 -14.85 8.55
N ASN A 116 10.88 -14.04 7.83
CA ASN A 116 11.13 -14.21 6.40
C ASN A 116 12.62 -14.02 6.17
N GLY A 117 13.37 -15.13 6.19
CA GLY A 117 14.83 -15.08 6.11
C GLY A 117 15.41 -14.34 7.31
N ASP A 118 16.14 -13.27 7.06
CA ASP A 118 16.78 -12.47 8.10
C ASP A 118 15.88 -11.39 8.68
N PHE A 119 14.57 -11.42 8.33
CA PHE A 119 13.65 -10.34 8.69
C PHE A 119 12.41 -10.87 9.37
N ILE A 120 11.79 -10.00 10.19
CA ILE A 120 10.41 -10.16 10.62
C ILE A 120 9.57 -9.31 9.67
N GLN A 121 8.48 -9.88 9.16
CA GLN A 121 7.65 -9.24 8.16
C GLN A 121 6.25 -8.93 8.71
N TYR A 122 5.83 -7.69 8.55
CA TYR A 122 4.44 -7.27 8.78
C TYR A 122 3.86 -6.85 7.43
N ASN A 123 2.67 -7.34 7.13
CA ASN A 123 1.96 -6.95 5.90
C ASN A 123 0.81 -6.03 6.24
N ILE A 124 0.74 -4.92 5.52
CA ILE A 124 -0.37 -3.98 5.60
C ILE A 124 -1.14 -4.10 4.30
N SER A 125 -2.42 -4.45 4.40
CA SER A 125 -3.32 -4.58 3.25
C SER A 125 -4.40 -3.51 3.36
N ILE A 126 -4.47 -2.61 2.39
CA ILE A 126 -5.41 -1.49 2.41
C ILE A 126 -6.29 -1.62 1.18
N ASN A 127 -7.60 -1.70 1.41
CA ASN A 127 -8.56 -1.82 0.32
C ASN A 127 -8.75 -0.47 -0.36
N TYR A 128 -8.93 -0.49 -1.67
CA TYR A 128 -9.29 0.71 -2.42
C TYR A 128 -10.31 0.36 -3.50
N ARG A 129 -10.97 1.39 -4.00
CA ARG A 129 -11.86 1.25 -5.15
C ARG A 129 -11.70 2.46 -6.08
N VAL A 130 -11.92 2.21 -7.34
CA VAL A 130 -11.90 3.24 -8.39
C VAL A 130 -13.27 3.25 -9.05
N ASN A 131 -13.94 4.37 -8.94
CA ASN A 131 -15.30 4.54 -9.48
C ASN A 131 -15.29 5.01 -10.93
#